data_308c2f928c355a67e60b1ec0a15214b3
#
_entry.id   308c2f928c355a67e60b1ec0a15214b3
#
_cell.length_a   1.000
_cell.length_b   1.000
_cell.length_c   1.000
_cell.angle_alpha   90.00
_cell.angle_beta   90.00
_cell.angle_gamma   90.00
#
_symmetry.space_group_name_H-M   'P 1'
#
loop_
_entity.id
_entity.type
_entity.pdbx_description
1 polymer ?
#
loop_
_entity_poly.entity_id
_entity_poly.type
_entity_poly.pdbx_seq_one_letter_code
_entity_poly.pdbx_strand_id
1 'polypeptide(L)'
;MVIKMGEMDINIEERVQKAVDLFKSGYNCSQSVFLAYNDLFAIEDTLAATLLAPLGGGMGRLREVCGAVSASFMIIGLKYPANDPNDKPAKTRNYTAVQELAAEFRKKNGSIVCRELLGLVQKQDDPEPSDRTEAYYKRRPCA
;
A
#
# COMPACT_ATOMS: atom_id res chain seq x y z
N MET A 1 4.72 -15.08 -11.09
CA MET A 1 4.99 -16.03 -10.00
C MET A 1 3.70 -16.35 -9.26
N VAL A 2 3.46 -17.62 -9.01
CA VAL A 2 2.28 -18.07 -8.24
C VAL A 2 2.77 -18.57 -6.89
N ILE A 3 2.14 -18.10 -5.81
CA ILE A 3 2.38 -18.58 -4.46
C ILE A 3 1.09 -19.11 -3.85
N LYS A 4 1.21 -20.06 -2.93
CA LYS A 4 0.05 -20.60 -2.21
C LYS A 4 -0.13 -19.89 -0.88
N MET A 5 -1.38 -19.50 -0.59
CA MET A 5 -1.79 -19.00 0.72
C MET A 5 -2.99 -19.82 1.18
N GLY A 6 -2.74 -20.79 2.07
CA GLY A 6 -3.73 -21.79 2.41
C GLY A 6 -4.03 -22.67 1.20
N GLU A 7 -5.31 -22.78 0.82
CA GLU A 7 -5.75 -23.54 -0.35
C GLU A 7 -5.82 -22.69 -1.63
N MET A 8 -5.48 -21.40 -1.56
CA MET A 8 -5.57 -20.49 -2.71
C MET A 8 -4.21 -20.31 -3.37
N ASP A 9 -4.21 -20.41 -4.71
CA ASP A 9 -3.07 -20.05 -5.53
C ASP A 9 -3.10 -18.54 -5.80
N ILE A 10 -1.99 -17.85 -5.52
CA ILE A 10 -1.87 -16.41 -5.71
C ILE A 10 -0.95 -16.13 -6.88
N ASN A 11 -1.49 -15.54 -7.94
CA ASN A 11 -0.72 -15.06 -9.07
C ASN A 11 -0.29 -13.61 -8.78
N ILE A 12 0.99 -13.41 -8.53
CA ILE A 12 1.55 -12.11 -8.17
C ILE A 12 1.39 -11.12 -9.31
N GLU A 13 1.66 -11.53 -10.55
CA GLU A 13 1.57 -10.66 -11.71
C GLU A 13 0.15 -10.13 -11.93
N GLU A 14 -0.86 -10.97 -11.74
CA GLU A 14 -2.26 -10.55 -11.83
C GLU A 14 -2.62 -9.55 -10.74
N ARG A 15 -2.14 -9.76 -9.52
CA ARG A 15 -2.37 -8.85 -8.39
C ARG A 15 -1.71 -7.50 -8.62
N VAL A 16 -0.48 -7.49 -9.11
CA VAL A 16 0.24 -6.27 -9.48
C VAL A 16 -0.52 -5.52 -10.57
N GLN A 17 -0.94 -6.22 -11.62
CA GLN A 17 -1.70 -5.60 -12.71
C GLN A 17 -3.02 -5.02 -12.22
N LYS A 18 -3.72 -5.73 -11.33
CA LYS A 18 -4.96 -5.24 -10.72
C LYS A 18 -4.72 -3.93 -9.94
N ALA A 19 -3.65 -3.87 -9.15
CA ALA A 19 -3.30 -2.66 -8.41
C ALA A 19 -3.03 -1.47 -9.36
N VAL A 20 -2.26 -1.70 -10.41
CA VAL A 20 -1.95 -0.67 -11.41
C VAL A 20 -3.23 -0.18 -12.11
N ASP A 21 -4.10 -1.11 -12.52
CA ASP A 21 -5.37 -0.77 -13.18
C ASP A 21 -6.29 0.04 -12.26
N LEU A 22 -6.38 -0.32 -10.99
CA LEU A 22 -7.15 0.41 -9.99
C LEU A 22 -6.61 1.84 -9.81
N PHE A 23 -5.29 1.99 -9.74
CA PHE A 23 -4.66 3.30 -9.64
C PHE A 23 -4.99 4.16 -10.86
N LYS A 24 -4.88 3.60 -12.05
CA LYS A 24 -5.21 4.29 -13.30
C LYS A 24 -6.70 4.59 -13.45
N SER A 25 -7.58 3.86 -12.74
CA SER A 25 -9.03 4.12 -12.74
C SER A 25 -9.45 5.22 -11.75
N GLY A 26 -8.52 5.75 -10.94
CA GLY A 26 -8.78 6.87 -10.03
C GLY A 26 -8.66 6.58 -8.55
N TYR A 27 -8.52 5.32 -8.13
CA TYR A 27 -8.22 5.02 -6.73
C TYR A 27 -6.86 5.56 -6.35
N ASN A 28 -6.68 5.93 -5.09
CA ASN A 28 -5.34 6.35 -4.63
C ASN A 28 -4.40 5.15 -4.45
N CYS A 29 -3.13 5.42 -4.19
CA CYS A 29 -2.10 4.38 -4.11
C CYS A 29 -2.39 3.34 -3.02
N SER A 30 -2.87 3.74 -1.86
CA SER A 30 -3.18 2.82 -0.77
C SER A 30 -4.40 1.95 -1.08
N GLN A 31 -5.46 2.55 -1.60
CA GLN A 31 -6.67 1.83 -2.02
C GLN A 31 -6.34 0.81 -3.11
N SER A 32 -5.55 1.20 -4.09
CA SER A 32 -5.18 0.35 -5.21
C SER A 32 -4.46 -0.91 -4.77
N VAL A 33 -3.49 -0.79 -3.88
CA VAL A 33 -2.75 -1.94 -3.35
C VAL A 33 -3.65 -2.82 -2.49
N PHE A 34 -4.41 -2.23 -1.57
CA PHE A 34 -5.25 -3.02 -0.67
C PHE A 34 -6.37 -3.74 -1.42
N LEU A 35 -7.04 -3.07 -2.36
CA LEU A 35 -8.09 -3.67 -3.19
C LEU A 35 -7.59 -4.75 -4.15
N ALA A 36 -6.29 -4.82 -4.38
CA ALA A 36 -5.70 -5.93 -5.11
C ALA A 36 -5.62 -7.22 -4.30
N TYR A 37 -5.79 -7.16 -2.98
CA TYR A 37 -5.59 -8.29 -2.06
C TYR A 37 -6.71 -8.51 -1.04
N ASN A 38 -7.68 -7.60 -0.90
CA ASN A 38 -8.70 -7.68 0.15
C ASN A 38 -9.58 -8.95 0.06
N ASP A 39 -9.77 -9.48 -1.12
CA ASP A 39 -10.53 -10.71 -1.34
C ASP A 39 -9.92 -11.92 -0.63
N LEU A 40 -8.60 -11.95 -0.46
CA LEU A 40 -7.89 -13.03 0.23
C LEU A 40 -8.23 -13.10 1.73
N PHE A 41 -8.76 -12.02 2.28
CA PHE A 41 -9.06 -11.89 3.70
C PHE A 41 -10.54 -11.63 3.98
N ALA A 42 -11.38 -11.75 2.96
CA ALA A 42 -12.83 -11.52 3.05
C ALA A 42 -13.18 -10.12 3.58
N ILE A 43 -12.39 -9.11 3.23
CA ILE A 43 -12.67 -7.70 3.50
C ILE A 43 -13.44 -7.14 2.31
N GLU A 44 -14.63 -6.61 2.56
CA GLU A 44 -15.52 -6.08 1.52
C GLU A 44 -14.93 -4.81 0.89
N ASP A 45 -15.12 -4.64 -0.44
CA ASP A 45 -14.47 -3.58 -1.22
C ASP A 45 -14.76 -2.18 -0.70
N THR A 46 -16.02 -1.87 -0.36
CA THR A 46 -16.38 -0.54 0.12
C THR A 46 -15.73 -0.22 1.46
N LEU A 47 -15.69 -1.20 2.37
CA LEU A 47 -15.01 -1.03 3.65
C LEU A 47 -13.51 -0.83 3.44
N ALA A 48 -12.90 -1.64 2.59
CA ALA A 48 -11.48 -1.52 2.24
C ALA A 48 -11.17 -0.13 1.68
N ALA A 49 -11.91 0.31 0.67
CA ALA A 49 -11.72 1.63 0.06
C ALA A 49 -11.88 2.77 1.08
N THR A 50 -12.85 2.63 1.98
CA THR A 50 -13.11 3.63 3.02
C THR A 50 -11.93 3.73 4.01
N LEU A 51 -11.45 2.58 4.51
CA LEU A 51 -10.36 2.55 5.50
C LEU A 51 -9.02 3.00 4.93
N LEU A 52 -8.77 2.70 3.67
CA LEU A 52 -7.48 2.99 3.02
C LEU A 52 -7.41 4.38 2.40
N ALA A 53 -8.53 5.05 2.17
CA ALA A 53 -8.56 6.39 1.58
C ALA A 53 -7.64 7.38 2.30
N PRO A 54 -7.62 7.45 3.65
CA PRO A 54 -6.76 8.41 4.35
C PRO A 54 -5.26 8.20 4.16
N LEU A 55 -4.82 7.03 3.73
CA LEU A 55 -3.40 6.71 3.60
C LEU A 55 -2.81 7.15 2.26
N GLY A 56 -3.63 7.55 1.30
CA GLY A 56 -3.15 8.01 0.00
C GLY A 56 -2.35 9.30 0.07
N GLY A 57 -1.40 9.47 -0.85
CA GLY A 57 -0.56 10.66 -0.90
C GLY A 57 0.42 10.78 0.26
N GLY A 58 0.83 9.66 0.83
CA GLY A 58 1.71 9.63 2.00
C GLY A 58 0.99 10.08 3.27
N MET A 59 -0.15 9.46 3.55
CA MET A 59 -1.05 9.74 4.67
C MET A 59 -1.72 11.12 4.51
N GLY A 60 -2.84 11.14 3.77
CA GLY A 60 -3.65 12.34 3.59
C GLY A 60 -2.89 13.49 2.93
N ARG A 61 -1.97 13.19 2.05
CA ARG A 61 -1.06 14.13 1.35
C ARG A 61 -0.07 14.85 2.28
N LEU A 62 0.12 14.31 3.47
CA LEU A 62 1.20 14.78 4.36
C LEU A 62 2.59 14.41 3.84
N ARG A 63 2.66 13.60 2.80
CA ARG A 63 3.93 13.18 2.15
C ARG A 63 4.86 12.42 3.09
N GLU A 64 4.28 11.69 4.02
CA GLU A 64 4.98 10.76 4.90
C GLU A 64 5.12 9.39 4.23
N VAL A 65 4.80 8.29 4.88
CA VAL A 65 4.97 6.96 4.30
C VAL A 65 4.12 6.78 3.04
N CYS A 66 4.72 6.24 1.99
CA CYS A 66 4.05 5.93 0.73
C CYS A 66 2.78 5.10 0.96
N GLY A 67 1.67 5.50 0.32
CA GLY A 67 0.39 4.80 0.48
C GLY A 67 0.42 3.34 0.05
N ALA A 68 1.19 3.00 -0.97
CA ALA A 68 1.38 1.61 -1.37
C ALA A 68 2.08 0.80 -0.27
N VAL A 69 3.05 1.40 0.42
CA VAL A 69 3.78 0.77 1.52
C VAL A 69 2.87 0.62 2.75
N SER A 70 2.17 1.68 3.15
CA SER A 70 1.28 1.62 4.32
C SER A 70 0.12 0.64 4.09
N ALA A 71 -0.44 0.58 2.89
CA ALA A 71 -1.45 -0.42 2.54
C ALA A 71 -0.89 -1.85 2.64
N SER A 72 0.36 -2.05 2.21
CA SER A 72 1.04 -3.35 2.34
C SER A 72 1.23 -3.73 3.81
N PHE A 73 1.49 -2.76 4.69
CA PHE A 73 1.55 -2.99 6.14
C PHE A 73 0.19 -3.46 6.69
N MET A 74 -0.90 -2.92 6.17
CA MET A 74 -2.25 -3.36 6.55
C MET A 74 -2.51 -4.80 6.13
N ILE A 75 -2.06 -5.19 4.94
CA ILE A 75 -2.13 -6.57 4.45
C ILE A 75 -1.30 -7.51 5.36
N ILE A 76 -0.12 -7.06 5.77
CA ILE A 76 0.70 -7.79 6.74
C ILE A 76 -0.07 -8.02 8.05
N GLY A 77 -0.80 -7.01 8.52
CA GLY A 77 -1.63 -7.13 9.72
C GLY A 77 -2.70 -8.20 9.59
N LEU A 78 -3.28 -8.36 8.41
CA LEU A 78 -4.26 -9.42 8.13
C LEU A 78 -3.60 -10.80 8.06
N LYS A 79 -2.41 -10.89 7.50
CA LYS A 79 -1.66 -12.15 7.36
C LYS A 79 -1.00 -12.60 8.67
N TYR A 80 -0.48 -11.67 9.44
CA TYR A 80 0.20 -11.92 10.72
C TYR A 80 -0.47 -11.12 11.82
N PRO A 81 -1.70 -11.49 12.21
CA PRO A 81 -2.47 -10.69 13.16
C PRO A 81 -1.81 -10.66 14.54
N ALA A 82 -1.85 -9.50 15.17
CA ALA A 82 -1.32 -9.26 16.51
C ALA A 82 -2.37 -8.53 17.35
N ASN A 83 -3.58 -9.09 17.39
CA ASN A 83 -4.75 -8.47 18.01
C ASN A 83 -4.90 -8.77 19.50
N ASP A 84 -4.15 -9.73 20.04
CA ASP A 84 -4.11 -9.98 21.48
C ASP A 84 -3.00 -9.14 22.10
N PRO A 85 -3.33 -8.20 23.03
CA PRO A 85 -2.33 -7.33 23.65
C PRO A 85 -1.26 -8.06 24.45
N ASN A 86 -1.53 -9.30 24.84
CA ASN A 86 -0.63 -10.11 25.65
C ASN A 86 0.24 -11.07 24.81
N ASP A 87 0.00 -11.16 23.50
CA ASP A 87 0.74 -12.05 22.62
C ASP A 87 1.97 -11.33 22.02
N LYS A 88 3.04 -11.31 22.78
CA LYS A 88 4.30 -10.70 22.35
C LYS A 88 4.93 -11.39 21.12
N PRO A 89 4.96 -12.74 21.03
CA PRO A 89 5.45 -13.39 19.81
C PRO A 89 4.69 -12.98 18.54
N ALA A 90 3.37 -12.84 18.59
CA ALA A 90 2.58 -12.37 17.45
C ALA A 90 2.95 -10.95 17.04
N LYS A 91 3.11 -10.04 18.00
CA LYS A 91 3.56 -8.67 17.74
C LYS A 91 4.94 -8.65 17.10
N THR A 92 5.87 -9.46 17.61
CA THR A 92 7.23 -9.56 17.07
C THR A 92 7.20 -10.01 15.61
N ARG A 93 6.40 -11.03 15.29
CA ARG A 93 6.26 -11.52 13.91
C ARG A 93 5.68 -10.46 12.99
N ASN A 94 4.64 -9.78 13.44
CA ASN A 94 4.00 -8.69 12.70
C ASN A 94 5.01 -7.57 12.38
N TYR A 95 5.70 -7.07 13.39
CA TYR A 95 6.68 -5.99 13.22
C TYR A 95 7.88 -6.39 12.38
N THR A 96 8.33 -7.63 12.52
CA THR A 96 9.42 -8.17 11.69
C THR A 96 9.03 -8.15 10.21
N ALA A 97 7.82 -8.60 9.89
CA ALA A 97 7.33 -8.58 8.51
C ALA A 97 7.21 -7.15 7.94
N VAL A 98 6.74 -6.20 8.76
CA VAL A 98 6.68 -4.78 8.39
C VAL A 98 8.07 -4.23 8.08
N GLN A 99 9.04 -4.49 8.94
CA GLN A 99 10.42 -4.02 8.75
C GLN A 99 11.10 -4.65 7.54
N GLU A 100 10.86 -5.93 7.30
CA GLU A 100 11.39 -6.63 6.12
C GLU A 100 10.81 -6.05 4.83
N LEU A 101 9.51 -5.80 4.78
CA LEU A 101 8.88 -5.18 3.62
C LEU A 101 9.45 -3.78 3.38
N ALA A 102 9.58 -2.97 4.43
CA ALA A 102 10.13 -1.62 4.33
C ALA A 102 11.57 -1.65 3.80
N ALA A 103 12.39 -2.58 4.29
CA ALA A 103 13.78 -2.73 3.84
C ALA A 103 13.86 -3.11 2.36
N GLU A 104 13.06 -4.08 1.91
CA GLU A 104 13.01 -4.49 0.52
C GLU A 104 12.53 -3.37 -0.39
N PHE A 105 11.51 -2.63 0.04
CA PHE A 105 11.00 -1.51 -0.74
C PHE A 105 12.04 -0.39 -0.87
N ARG A 106 12.75 -0.05 0.21
CA ARG A 106 13.84 0.93 0.17
C ARG A 106 14.95 0.49 -0.76
N LYS A 107 15.31 -0.79 -0.72
CA LYS A 107 16.36 -1.36 -1.56
C LYS A 107 16.03 -1.19 -3.05
N LYS A 108 14.77 -1.39 -3.43
CA LYS A 108 14.32 -1.29 -4.82
C LYS A 108 14.01 0.13 -5.27
N ASN A 109 13.56 0.99 -4.38
CA ASN A 109 12.99 2.30 -4.73
C ASN A 109 13.70 3.48 -4.08
N GLY A 110 14.63 3.25 -3.16
CA GLY A 110 15.44 4.28 -2.50
C GLY A 110 14.83 4.83 -1.20
N SER A 111 13.52 4.75 -1.02
CA SER A 111 12.83 5.28 0.17
C SER A 111 11.46 4.64 0.32
N ILE A 112 10.87 4.75 1.51
CA ILE A 112 9.44 4.47 1.75
C ILE A 112 8.65 5.76 1.95
N VAL A 113 9.28 6.92 1.87
CA VAL A 113 8.67 8.22 2.16
C VAL A 113 8.17 8.87 0.89
N CYS A 114 6.89 9.24 0.86
CA CYS A 114 6.21 9.78 -0.32
C CYS A 114 6.94 10.99 -0.91
N ARG A 115 7.32 11.99 -0.10
CA ARG A 115 8.00 13.18 -0.60
C ARG A 115 9.35 12.86 -1.24
N GLU A 116 10.07 11.89 -0.70
CA GLU A 116 11.37 11.46 -1.25
C GLU A 116 11.17 10.70 -2.57
N LEU A 117 10.18 9.82 -2.62
CA LEU A 117 9.86 9.06 -3.85
C LEU A 117 9.40 9.98 -4.98
N LEU A 118 8.67 11.05 -4.65
CA LEU A 118 8.22 12.05 -5.63
C LEU A 118 9.30 13.09 -5.97
N GLY A 119 10.43 13.10 -5.26
CA GLY A 119 11.49 14.07 -5.46
C GLY A 119 11.10 15.50 -5.10
N LEU A 120 10.23 15.68 -4.09
CA LEU A 120 9.75 17.00 -3.70
C LEU A 120 10.80 17.74 -2.88
N VAL A 121 11.18 18.94 -3.31
CA VAL A 121 12.11 19.83 -2.59
C VAL A 121 11.41 20.39 -1.35
N GLN A 122 10.10 20.69 -1.45
CA GLN A 122 9.26 21.17 -0.37
C GLN A 122 8.09 20.21 -0.20
N LYS A 123 7.63 20.08 1.05
CA LYS A 123 6.46 19.26 1.34
C LYS A 123 5.21 19.90 0.72
N GLN A 124 4.60 19.18 -0.21
CA GLN A 124 3.34 19.58 -0.85
C GLN A 124 2.19 18.86 -0.17
N ASP A 125 1.73 19.42 0.94
CA ASP A 125 0.71 18.81 1.81
C ASP A 125 -0.66 19.48 1.71
N ASP A 126 -0.91 20.22 0.62
CA ASP A 126 -2.23 20.70 0.27
C ASP A 126 -3.22 19.51 0.22
N PRO A 127 -4.37 19.60 0.92
CA PRO A 127 -5.31 18.47 1.00
C PRO A 127 -6.07 18.19 -0.29
N GLU A 128 -6.06 19.09 -1.27
CA GLU A 128 -6.77 18.89 -2.52
C GLU A 128 -6.10 17.83 -3.39
N PRO A 129 -6.80 16.73 -3.76
CA PRO A 129 -6.23 15.72 -4.65
C PRO A 129 -5.84 16.30 -6.01
N SER A 130 -4.72 15.81 -6.55
CA SER A 130 -4.31 16.19 -7.91
C SER A 130 -5.24 15.62 -8.97
N ASP A 131 -5.47 16.38 -10.03
CA ASP A 131 -6.22 15.89 -11.19
C ASP A 131 -5.47 14.72 -11.86
N ARG A 132 -6.22 13.69 -12.21
CA ARG A 132 -5.69 12.47 -12.83
C ARG A 132 -5.58 12.64 -14.34
N THR A 133 -4.58 13.42 -14.76
CA THR A 133 -4.27 13.67 -16.17
C THR A 133 -3.21 12.70 -16.69
N GLU A 134 -3.05 12.62 -18.01
CA GLU A 134 -1.97 11.85 -18.62
C GLU A 134 -0.60 12.32 -18.11
N ALA A 135 -0.41 13.62 -17.97
CA ALA A 135 0.83 14.19 -17.41
C ALA A 135 1.06 13.77 -15.96
N TYR A 136 0.01 13.65 -15.16
CA TYR A 136 0.10 13.13 -13.79
C TYR A 136 0.70 11.73 -13.78
N TYR A 137 0.14 10.80 -14.56
CA TYR A 137 0.60 9.42 -14.59
C TYR A 137 2.03 9.28 -15.13
N LYS A 138 2.42 10.12 -16.09
CA LYS A 138 3.79 10.10 -16.64
C LYS A 138 4.85 10.56 -15.64
N ARG A 139 4.53 11.52 -14.78
CA ARG A 139 5.47 12.11 -13.82
C ARG A 139 5.57 11.34 -12.51
N ARG A 140 4.56 10.53 -12.18
CA ARG A 140 4.47 9.86 -10.89
C ARG A 140 5.04 8.43 -10.96
N PRO A 141 5.94 8.06 -10.04
CA PRO A 141 6.43 6.67 -9.95
C PRO A 141 5.46 5.72 -9.26
N CYS A 142 4.24 6.14 -8.98
CA CYS A 142 3.30 5.46 -8.08
C CYS A 142 2.70 4.18 -8.65
N ALA A 143 2.58 4.06 -9.95
CA ALA A 143 1.99 2.87 -10.59
C ALA A 143 2.87 1.63 -10.55
#